data_0cabc13db99cd1373d4373f5e36fea20
#
_entry.id   0cabc13db99cd1373d4373f5e36fea20
#
_cell.length_a   1.000
_cell.length_b   1.000
_cell.length_c   1.000
_cell.angle_alpha   90.00
_cell.angle_beta   90.00
_cell.angle_gamma   90.00
#
_symmetry.space_group_name_H-M   'P 1'
#
loop_
_entity.id
_entity.type
_entity.pdbx_description
1 polymer ?
#
loop_
_entity_poly.entity_id
_entity_poly.type
_entity_poly.pdbx_seq_one_letter_code
_entity_poly.pdbx_strand_id
1 'polypeptide(L)'
;ARKDSPLVVGIGAGENFIASDTLPFLEHSNRVIYVEDGEIVSLTPEKVSLLDREGRQIHREPQEVNWKWDGATKQGYDFFMRKEIQEQPRAIRCALMQDRHLIMDIAMDILRARQIVLTGCGSSRHAALIGRYLFSKVGGKFSDVIMGSELHHFTDSIHQDTLVIAVSQSGETADILEGVKRARDNGATIFSIVNVVGSSLARLSDRVVYLNCGPEIGVAATKSFTSQLVVFYLLAFAMINQLREGMRSIRSVASLTEKNFHQNGDILTRLAQRFKQQTDCYYIARGINFAIAAEAALKAKEIAYVHAEGMPAGELKHG
;
A
#
# COMPACT_ATOMS: atom_id res chain seq x y z
N ALA A 1 -3.03 -13.22 22.92
CA ALA A 1 -4.30 -12.59 22.57
C ALA A 1 -4.07 -11.40 21.68
N ARG A 2 -4.99 -11.13 20.76
CA ARG A 2 -4.97 -9.94 19.91
C ARG A 2 -6.00 -8.92 20.39
N LYS A 3 -5.58 -7.67 20.39
CA LYS A 3 -6.45 -6.49 20.50
C LYS A 3 -5.76 -5.34 19.76
N ASP A 4 -6.40 -4.84 18.70
CA ASP A 4 -5.99 -3.71 17.84
C ASP A 4 -4.69 -3.96 17.06
N SER A 5 -3.62 -4.48 17.70
CA SER A 5 -2.34 -4.76 17.04
C SER A 5 -2.38 -6.10 16.26
N PRO A 6 -1.75 -6.18 15.06
CA PRO A 6 -1.75 -7.40 14.28
C PRO A 6 -1.05 -8.56 15.01
N LEU A 7 -1.57 -9.78 14.79
CA LEU A 7 -1.00 -11.00 15.31
C LEU A 7 -1.20 -12.12 14.30
N VAL A 8 -0.10 -12.79 13.92
CA VAL A 8 -0.09 -13.85 12.92
C VAL A 8 0.63 -15.07 13.50
N VAL A 9 0.07 -16.24 13.24
CA VAL A 9 0.67 -17.53 13.58
C VAL A 9 1.23 -18.17 12.32
N GLY A 10 2.49 -18.59 12.33
CA GLY A 10 3.11 -19.43 11.30
C GLY A 10 3.05 -20.89 11.73
N ILE A 11 2.66 -21.79 10.83
CA ILE A 11 2.58 -23.24 11.08
C ILE A 11 3.74 -23.92 10.38
N GLY A 12 4.70 -24.39 11.16
CA GLY A 12 5.88 -25.13 10.69
C GLY A 12 5.77 -26.64 10.89
N ALA A 13 6.84 -27.35 10.57
CA ALA A 13 6.98 -28.79 10.79
C ALA A 13 7.68 -29.06 12.12
N GLY A 14 6.88 -29.38 13.16
CA GLY A 14 7.38 -29.61 14.52
C GLY A 14 7.73 -28.31 15.28
N GLU A 15 7.27 -27.18 14.79
CA GLU A 15 7.42 -25.87 15.39
C GLU A 15 6.33 -24.92 14.91
N ASN A 16 5.94 -23.95 15.73
CA ASN A 16 4.99 -22.93 15.37
C ASN A 16 5.50 -21.55 15.77
N PHE A 17 5.14 -20.53 15.02
CA PHE A 17 5.65 -19.17 15.16
C PHE A 17 4.54 -18.21 15.50
N ILE A 18 4.87 -17.11 16.17
CA ILE A 18 3.96 -16.00 16.42
C ILE A 18 4.71 -14.69 16.22
N ALA A 19 4.11 -13.79 15.45
CA ALA A 19 4.66 -12.46 15.18
C ALA A 19 3.54 -11.47 14.85
N SER A 20 3.89 -10.19 14.74
CA SER A 20 2.98 -9.14 14.25
C SER A 20 2.84 -9.15 12.72
N ASP A 21 3.77 -9.81 11.99
CA ASP A 21 3.79 -9.93 10.54
C ASP A 21 4.29 -11.33 10.16
N THR A 22 4.11 -11.72 8.90
CA THR A 22 4.55 -13.01 8.36
C THR A 22 6.05 -13.06 8.06
N LEU A 23 6.67 -11.91 7.78
CA LEU A 23 8.08 -11.80 7.39
C LEU A 23 9.06 -12.46 8.36
N PRO A 24 8.92 -12.32 9.71
CA PRO A 24 9.87 -12.87 10.66
C PRO A 24 10.02 -14.39 10.62
N PHE A 25 9.01 -15.12 10.16
CA PHE A 25 9.04 -16.59 10.10
C PHE A 25 8.88 -17.16 8.68
N LEU A 26 8.88 -16.31 7.65
CA LEU A 26 8.67 -16.73 6.26
C LEU A 26 9.74 -17.73 5.76
N GLU A 27 10.94 -17.72 6.34
CA GLU A 27 12.00 -18.72 6.06
C GLU A 27 11.60 -20.12 6.50
N HIS A 28 10.80 -20.22 7.57
CA HIS A 28 10.45 -21.47 8.21
C HIS A 28 9.06 -21.97 7.82
N SER A 29 8.13 -21.04 7.53
CA SER A 29 6.75 -21.39 7.13
C SER A 29 6.10 -20.30 6.29
N ASN A 30 5.39 -20.71 5.24
CA ASN A 30 4.50 -19.86 4.45
C ASN A 30 3.00 -20.11 4.75
N ARG A 31 2.70 -21.02 5.71
CA ARG A 31 1.32 -21.32 6.13
C ARG A 31 1.00 -20.50 7.37
N VAL A 32 -0.02 -19.64 7.28
CA VAL A 32 -0.31 -18.65 8.32
C VAL A 32 -1.77 -18.69 8.75
N ILE A 33 -2.01 -18.36 10.02
CA ILE A 33 -3.32 -18.06 10.57
C ILE A 33 -3.28 -16.62 11.09
N TYR A 34 -4.12 -15.75 10.54
CA TYR A 34 -4.32 -14.41 11.08
C TYR A 34 -5.27 -14.48 12.27
N VAL A 35 -4.82 -14.00 13.41
CA VAL A 35 -5.60 -13.93 14.65
C VAL A 35 -6.45 -12.67 14.60
N GLU A 36 -7.73 -12.75 14.96
CA GLU A 36 -8.65 -11.59 14.96
C GLU A 36 -8.76 -10.94 16.35
N ASP A 37 -9.31 -9.72 16.39
CA ASP A 37 -9.46 -8.99 17.65
C ASP A 37 -10.36 -9.71 18.63
N GLY A 38 -9.83 -9.91 19.85
CA GLY A 38 -10.50 -10.63 20.91
C GLY A 38 -10.22 -12.12 20.93
N GLU A 39 -9.50 -12.64 19.94
CA GLU A 39 -9.07 -14.04 19.94
C GLU A 39 -7.81 -14.26 20.76
N ILE A 40 -7.70 -15.47 21.29
CA ILE A 40 -6.56 -15.97 22.06
C ILE A 40 -5.98 -17.16 21.31
N VAL A 41 -4.67 -17.17 21.11
CA VAL A 41 -3.97 -18.30 20.52
C VAL A 41 -3.04 -18.94 21.53
N SER A 42 -3.07 -20.26 21.60
CA SER A 42 -2.13 -21.11 22.35
C SER A 42 -1.30 -21.93 21.37
N LEU A 43 0.01 -21.90 21.53
CA LEU A 43 0.97 -22.57 20.66
C LEU A 43 1.77 -23.60 21.45
N THR A 44 1.90 -24.79 20.88
CA THR A 44 2.95 -25.76 21.19
C THR A 44 3.68 -26.12 19.90
N PRO A 45 4.82 -26.84 19.94
CA PRO A 45 5.46 -27.29 18.71
C PRO A 45 4.56 -28.09 17.78
N GLU A 46 3.60 -28.84 18.36
CA GLU A 46 2.73 -29.78 17.63
C GLU A 46 1.33 -29.22 17.35
N LYS A 47 0.93 -28.16 18.09
CA LYS A 47 -0.49 -27.73 18.04
C LYS A 47 -0.64 -26.22 18.13
N VAL A 48 -1.57 -25.72 17.29
CA VAL A 48 -2.14 -24.37 17.36
C VAL A 48 -3.59 -24.49 17.81
N SER A 49 -3.97 -23.77 18.85
CA SER A 49 -5.35 -23.70 19.34
C SER A 49 -5.80 -22.25 19.38
N LEU A 50 -6.91 -21.95 18.71
CA LEU A 50 -7.51 -20.62 18.65
C LEU A 50 -8.80 -20.61 19.48
N LEU A 51 -8.98 -19.60 20.32
CA LEU A 51 -10.13 -19.43 21.20
C LEU A 51 -10.77 -18.05 20.98
N ASP A 52 -12.08 -17.96 21.09
CA ASP A 52 -12.78 -16.68 21.16
C ASP A 52 -12.70 -16.05 22.58
N ARG A 53 -13.36 -14.90 22.76
CA ARG A 53 -13.39 -14.19 24.05
C ARG A 53 -14.07 -14.97 25.16
N GLU A 54 -14.97 -15.88 24.80
CA GLU A 54 -15.70 -16.76 25.72
C GLU A 54 -14.95 -18.07 26.00
N GLY A 55 -13.77 -18.28 25.42
CA GLY A 55 -12.95 -19.48 25.58
C GLY A 55 -13.40 -20.66 24.73
N ARG A 56 -14.27 -20.45 23.74
CA ARG A 56 -14.71 -21.51 22.82
C ARG A 56 -13.66 -21.66 21.69
N GLN A 57 -13.45 -22.92 21.30
CA GLN A 57 -12.49 -23.22 20.25
C GLN A 57 -12.99 -22.73 18.88
N ILE A 58 -12.11 -22.03 18.16
CA ILE A 58 -12.33 -21.59 16.78
C ILE A 58 -11.53 -22.50 15.85
N HIS A 59 -12.14 -22.95 14.77
CA HIS A 59 -11.45 -23.63 13.68
C HIS A 59 -11.21 -22.64 12.53
N ARG A 60 -9.95 -22.47 12.13
CA ARG A 60 -9.54 -21.61 11.01
C ARG A 60 -8.47 -22.30 10.18
N GLU A 61 -8.75 -22.46 8.89
CA GLU A 61 -7.78 -23.04 7.96
C GLU A 61 -6.60 -22.09 7.72
N PRO A 62 -5.37 -22.61 7.71
CA PRO A 62 -4.20 -21.83 7.37
C PRO A 62 -4.26 -21.33 5.91
N GLN A 63 -3.83 -20.11 5.70
CA GLN A 63 -3.66 -19.51 4.38
C GLN A 63 -2.20 -19.61 3.94
N GLU A 64 -1.95 -19.77 2.64
CA GLU A 64 -0.60 -19.77 2.11
C GLU A 64 -0.19 -18.36 1.67
N VAL A 65 0.96 -17.91 2.16
CA VAL A 65 1.61 -16.68 1.72
C VAL A 65 2.54 -17.01 0.56
N ASN A 66 2.25 -16.48 -0.63
CA ASN A 66 3.00 -16.75 -1.86
C ASN A 66 4.35 -15.99 -1.96
N TRP A 67 4.85 -15.43 -0.88
CA TRP A 67 6.16 -14.79 -0.86
C TRP A 67 7.26 -15.82 -0.71
N LYS A 68 8.31 -15.69 -1.49
CA LYS A 68 9.52 -16.51 -1.34
C LYS A 68 10.49 -15.81 -0.40
N TRP A 69 11.14 -16.58 0.47
CA TRP A 69 12.18 -16.09 1.39
C TRP A 69 13.30 -15.31 0.67
N ASP A 70 13.72 -15.75 -0.51
CA ASP A 70 14.71 -15.05 -1.33
C ASP A 70 14.34 -13.58 -1.59
N GLY A 71 13.05 -13.26 -1.66
CA GLY A 71 12.56 -11.89 -1.77
C GLY A 71 12.80 -11.06 -0.51
N ALA A 72 12.87 -11.70 0.66
CA ALA A 72 13.07 -11.07 1.96
C ALA A 72 14.55 -10.92 2.37
N THR A 73 15.50 -11.31 1.51
CA THR A 73 16.95 -11.14 1.75
C THR A 73 17.48 -9.90 1.04
N LYS A 74 18.66 -9.42 1.47
CA LYS A 74 19.32 -8.26 0.83
C LYS A 74 19.90 -8.55 -0.55
N GLN A 75 20.08 -9.81 -0.93
CA GLN A 75 20.61 -10.26 -2.24
C GLN A 75 21.89 -9.52 -2.68
N GLY A 76 22.81 -9.26 -1.76
CA GLY A 76 24.08 -8.58 -2.01
C GLY A 76 24.05 -7.05 -1.94
N TYR A 77 22.91 -6.45 -1.67
CA TYR A 77 22.81 -5.01 -1.42
C TYR A 77 23.14 -4.67 0.04
N ASP A 78 23.75 -3.51 0.29
CA ASP A 78 24.04 -3.05 1.65
C ASP A 78 22.77 -2.81 2.48
N PHE A 79 21.73 -2.28 1.81
CA PHE A 79 20.44 -1.88 2.42
C PHE A 79 19.25 -2.42 1.65
N PHE A 80 18.20 -2.84 2.37
CA PHE A 80 16.94 -3.28 1.78
C PHE A 80 16.34 -2.22 0.84
N MET A 81 16.29 -0.97 1.27
CA MET A 81 15.74 0.12 0.46
C MET A 81 16.46 0.24 -0.90
N ARG A 82 17.79 0.10 -0.95
CA ARG A 82 18.54 0.14 -2.20
C ARG A 82 18.15 -0.99 -3.15
N LYS A 83 18.00 -2.20 -2.62
CA LYS A 83 17.47 -3.35 -3.37
C LYS A 83 16.06 -3.06 -3.90
N GLU A 84 15.16 -2.61 -3.02
CA GLU A 84 13.76 -2.36 -3.34
C GLU A 84 13.57 -1.22 -4.35
N ILE A 85 14.43 -0.21 -4.35
CA ILE A 85 14.51 0.79 -5.44
C ILE A 85 14.82 0.11 -6.77
N GLN A 86 15.80 -0.80 -6.81
CA GLN A 86 16.18 -1.52 -8.03
C GLN A 86 15.11 -2.54 -8.48
N GLU A 87 14.28 -3.02 -7.58
CA GLU A 87 13.17 -3.92 -7.87
C GLU A 87 11.95 -3.21 -8.51
N GLN A 88 11.86 -1.89 -8.51
CA GLN A 88 10.70 -1.16 -9.02
C GLN A 88 10.30 -1.54 -10.46
N PRO A 89 11.20 -1.71 -11.44
CA PRO A 89 10.81 -2.14 -12.78
C PRO A 89 10.09 -3.49 -12.79
N ARG A 90 10.54 -4.43 -11.94
CA ARG A 90 9.88 -5.73 -11.74
C ARG A 90 8.53 -5.54 -11.05
N ALA A 91 8.47 -4.75 -9.99
CA ALA A 91 7.25 -4.47 -9.25
C ALA A 91 6.16 -3.84 -10.14
N ILE A 92 6.52 -2.90 -11.03
CA ILE A 92 5.60 -2.35 -12.04
C ILE A 92 5.05 -3.46 -12.94
N ARG A 93 5.91 -4.36 -13.44
CA ARG A 93 5.47 -5.49 -14.30
C ARG A 93 4.55 -6.44 -13.55
N CYS A 94 4.83 -6.73 -12.28
CA CYS A 94 3.98 -7.59 -11.45
C CYS A 94 2.64 -6.91 -11.13
N ALA A 95 2.63 -5.63 -10.80
CA ALA A 95 1.41 -4.88 -10.54
C ALA A 95 0.49 -4.76 -11.79
N LEU A 96 1.02 -4.93 -13.00
CA LEU A 96 0.24 -5.02 -14.24
C LEU A 96 -0.51 -6.35 -14.40
N MET A 97 -0.13 -7.40 -13.64
CA MET A 97 -0.75 -8.73 -13.73
C MET A 97 -2.04 -8.81 -12.91
N GLN A 98 -2.91 -7.81 -13.06
CA GLN A 98 -4.22 -7.80 -12.43
C GLN A 98 -5.26 -8.52 -13.28
N ASP A 99 -6.27 -9.07 -12.63
CA ASP A 99 -7.48 -9.52 -13.32
C ASP A 99 -8.17 -8.29 -13.96
N ARG A 100 -8.31 -8.34 -15.29
CA ARG A 100 -8.90 -7.24 -16.07
C ARG A 100 -10.37 -7.03 -15.75
N HIS A 101 -11.10 -8.11 -15.46
CA HIS A 101 -12.52 -8.01 -15.10
C HIS A 101 -12.66 -7.30 -13.75
N LEU A 102 -11.85 -7.66 -12.77
CA LEU A 102 -11.82 -6.98 -11.47
C LEU A 102 -11.51 -5.48 -11.61
N ILE A 103 -10.52 -5.11 -12.41
CA ILE A 103 -10.16 -3.69 -12.63
C ILE A 103 -11.29 -2.95 -13.33
N MET A 104 -11.95 -3.55 -14.32
CA MET A 104 -13.11 -2.95 -15.01
C MET A 104 -14.31 -2.80 -14.07
N ASP A 105 -14.60 -3.80 -13.25
CA ASP A 105 -15.70 -3.74 -12.27
C ASP A 105 -15.48 -2.63 -11.25
N ILE A 106 -14.26 -2.51 -10.70
CA ILE A 106 -13.92 -1.43 -9.78
C ILE A 106 -14.03 -0.06 -10.46
N ALA A 107 -13.58 0.06 -11.70
CA ALA A 107 -13.72 1.30 -12.45
C ALA A 107 -15.19 1.68 -12.64
N MET A 108 -16.07 0.71 -12.87
CA MET A 108 -17.53 0.95 -12.95
C MET A 108 -18.11 1.34 -11.59
N ASP A 109 -17.65 0.74 -10.48
CA ASP A 109 -18.05 1.15 -9.13
C ASP A 109 -17.64 2.61 -8.85
N ILE A 110 -16.41 3.00 -9.23
CA ILE A 110 -15.94 4.40 -9.14
C ILE A 110 -16.84 5.34 -9.96
N LEU A 111 -17.21 4.97 -11.19
CA LEU A 111 -18.08 5.80 -12.05
C LEU A 111 -19.49 5.93 -11.49
N ARG A 112 -20.02 4.91 -10.84
CA ARG A 112 -21.37 4.89 -10.27
C ARG A 112 -21.45 5.56 -8.90
N ALA A 113 -20.39 5.49 -8.10
CA ALA A 113 -20.39 6.05 -6.75
C ALA A 113 -20.75 7.55 -6.77
N ARG A 114 -21.60 7.94 -5.84
CA ARG A 114 -21.98 9.34 -5.63
C ARG A 114 -20.88 10.11 -4.92
N GLN A 115 -20.28 9.46 -3.91
CA GLN A 115 -19.16 10.00 -3.16
C GLN A 115 -18.00 9.02 -3.23
N ILE A 116 -16.77 9.53 -3.39
CA ILE A 116 -15.56 8.74 -3.42
C ILE A 116 -14.59 9.32 -2.41
N VAL A 117 -14.20 8.50 -1.45
CA VAL A 117 -13.20 8.83 -0.43
C VAL A 117 -11.99 7.92 -0.65
N LEU A 118 -10.82 8.52 -0.86
CA LEU A 118 -9.55 7.80 -0.85
C LEU A 118 -8.89 8.02 0.50
N THR A 119 -8.25 6.98 1.04
CA THR A 119 -7.55 7.08 2.32
C THR A 119 -6.27 6.25 2.33
N GLY A 120 -5.33 6.68 3.15
CA GLY A 120 -4.03 6.04 3.34
C GLY A 120 -3.18 6.83 4.32
N CYS A 121 -2.09 6.25 4.80
CA CYS A 121 -1.08 6.91 5.63
C CYS A 121 0.23 7.05 4.84
N GLY A 122 0.99 8.12 5.09
CA GLY A 122 2.32 8.33 4.50
C GLY A 122 2.33 8.21 2.97
N SER A 123 3.20 7.37 2.44
CA SER A 123 3.34 7.11 0.99
C SER A 123 2.05 6.64 0.34
N SER A 124 1.25 5.80 1.02
CA SER A 124 -0.04 5.35 0.51
C SER A 124 -1.04 6.50 0.35
N ARG A 125 -1.00 7.51 1.24
CA ARG A 125 -1.79 8.73 1.07
C ARG A 125 -1.32 9.53 -0.15
N HIS A 126 -0.01 9.61 -0.38
CA HIS A 126 0.51 10.31 -1.57
C HIS A 126 0.13 9.58 -2.86
N ALA A 127 0.08 8.25 -2.86
CA ALA A 127 -0.48 7.48 -3.97
C ALA A 127 -1.98 7.77 -4.17
N ALA A 128 -2.76 7.85 -3.09
CA ALA A 128 -4.17 8.23 -3.13
C ALA A 128 -4.37 9.66 -3.70
N LEU A 129 -3.48 10.61 -3.39
CA LEU A 129 -3.48 11.94 -4.00
C LEU A 129 -3.31 11.87 -5.53
N ILE A 130 -2.43 10.99 -6.02
CA ILE A 130 -2.29 10.75 -7.47
C ILE A 130 -3.59 10.17 -8.03
N GLY A 131 -4.20 9.20 -7.35
CA GLY A 131 -5.50 8.63 -7.70
C GLY A 131 -6.57 9.72 -7.86
N ARG A 132 -6.65 10.67 -6.92
CA ARG A 132 -7.57 11.81 -6.99
C ARG A 132 -7.38 12.64 -8.27
N TYR A 133 -6.13 12.97 -8.62
CA TYR A 133 -5.85 13.69 -9.86
C TYR A 133 -6.26 12.90 -11.10
N LEU A 134 -5.97 11.61 -11.12
CA LEU A 134 -6.30 10.73 -12.25
C LEU A 134 -7.81 10.58 -12.40
N PHE A 135 -8.55 10.34 -11.32
CA PHE A 135 -10.02 10.21 -11.38
C PHE A 135 -10.68 11.50 -11.86
N SER A 136 -10.18 12.65 -11.39
CA SER A 136 -10.70 13.95 -11.86
C SER A 136 -10.36 14.22 -13.33
N LYS A 137 -9.09 14.07 -13.72
CA LYS A 137 -8.63 14.47 -15.05
C LYS A 137 -9.00 13.50 -16.16
N VAL A 138 -9.03 12.20 -15.87
CA VAL A 138 -9.28 11.14 -16.86
C VAL A 138 -10.74 10.67 -16.76
N GLY A 139 -11.21 10.36 -15.56
CA GLY A 139 -12.54 9.82 -15.34
C GLY A 139 -13.65 10.84 -15.12
N GLY A 140 -13.32 12.14 -14.99
CA GLY A 140 -14.30 13.19 -14.71
C GLY A 140 -14.98 13.05 -13.34
N LYS A 141 -14.37 12.29 -12.39
CA LYS A 141 -14.95 12.01 -11.07
C LYS A 141 -14.21 12.79 -9.99
N PHE A 142 -14.95 13.57 -9.23
CA PHE A 142 -14.43 14.19 -8.02
C PHE A 142 -14.27 13.13 -6.92
N SER A 143 -13.19 13.22 -6.19
CA SER A 143 -12.92 12.39 -5.00
C SER A 143 -12.13 13.18 -3.99
N ASP A 144 -12.31 12.88 -2.71
CA ASP A 144 -11.51 13.46 -1.64
C ASP A 144 -10.47 12.49 -1.11
N VAL A 145 -9.39 13.03 -0.53
CA VAL A 145 -8.33 12.22 0.09
C VAL A 145 -8.23 12.60 1.57
N ILE A 146 -8.69 11.70 2.42
CA ILE A 146 -8.65 11.85 3.87
C ILE A 146 -7.44 11.05 4.40
N MET A 147 -6.66 11.62 5.32
CA MET A 147 -5.59 10.88 5.99
C MET A 147 -6.18 9.69 6.75
N GLY A 148 -5.49 8.54 6.73
CA GLY A 148 -5.96 7.35 7.43
C GLY A 148 -6.21 7.59 8.91
N SER A 149 -5.34 8.34 9.58
CA SER A 149 -5.49 8.74 10.99
C SER A 149 -6.71 9.62 11.26
N GLU A 150 -7.22 10.33 10.26
CA GLU A 150 -8.32 11.27 10.40
C GLU A 150 -9.66 10.72 9.88
N LEU A 151 -9.65 9.59 9.16
CA LEU A 151 -10.86 9.07 8.50
C LEU A 151 -12.02 8.87 9.49
N HIS A 152 -11.74 8.39 10.69
CA HIS A 152 -12.77 8.11 11.70
C HIS A 152 -13.55 9.37 12.13
N HIS A 153 -12.99 10.57 11.96
CA HIS A 153 -13.69 11.84 12.24
C HIS A 153 -14.67 12.25 11.13
N PHE A 154 -14.59 11.64 9.96
CA PHE A 154 -15.45 11.96 8.81
C PHE A 154 -16.49 10.88 8.50
N THR A 155 -16.53 9.80 9.29
CA THR A 155 -17.42 8.66 9.02
C THR A 155 -18.90 8.98 9.13
N ASP A 156 -19.29 10.01 9.86
CA ASP A 156 -20.69 10.47 9.97
C ASP A 156 -21.25 10.98 8.63
N SER A 157 -20.39 11.39 7.69
CA SER A 157 -20.77 11.79 6.32
C SER A 157 -20.63 10.68 5.28
N ILE A 158 -20.26 9.49 5.71
CA ILE A 158 -20.07 8.30 4.86
C ILE A 158 -21.31 7.41 4.96
N HIS A 159 -21.92 7.08 3.81
CA HIS A 159 -23.16 6.34 3.71
C HIS A 159 -23.09 5.27 2.62
N GLN A 160 -24.19 4.57 2.36
CA GLN A 160 -24.31 3.46 1.41
C GLN A 160 -24.00 3.79 -0.07
N ASP A 161 -24.01 5.06 -0.46
CA ASP A 161 -23.63 5.54 -1.79
C ASP A 161 -22.19 6.02 -1.89
N THR A 162 -21.40 5.82 -0.82
CA THR A 162 -19.99 6.15 -0.74
C THR A 162 -19.12 4.94 -1.09
N LEU A 163 -18.13 5.15 -1.95
CA LEU A 163 -17.05 4.21 -2.20
C LEU A 163 -15.80 4.71 -1.44
N VAL A 164 -15.33 3.91 -0.49
CA VAL A 164 -14.07 4.16 0.21
C VAL A 164 -12.97 3.33 -0.45
N ILE A 165 -11.92 3.99 -0.93
CA ILE A 165 -10.73 3.35 -1.50
C ILE A 165 -9.60 3.47 -0.50
N ALA A 166 -9.31 2.39 0.21
CA ALA A 166 -8.28 2.33 1.24
C ALA A 166 -6.97 1.76 0.70
N VAL A 167 -5.88 2.51 0.87
CA VAL A 167 -4.55 2.15 0.36
C VAL A 167 -3.60 1.89 1.52
N SER A 168 -3.01 0.70 1.55
CA SER A 168 -2.04 0.32 2.56
C SER A 168 -1.09 -0.75 2.02
N GLN A 169 0.21 -0.62 2.25
CA GLN A 169 1.16 -1.67 1.88
C GLN A 169 0.92 -2.94 2.72
N SER A 170 0.90 -2.81 4.04
CA SER A 170 0.72 -3.95 4.96
C SER A 170 -0.74 -4.42 5.07
N GLY A 171 -1.69 -3.48 4.94
CA GLY A 171 -3.10 -3.73 5.26
C GLY A 171 -3.39 -3.92 6.75
N GLU A 172 -2.43 -3.54 7.63
CA GLU A 172 -2.50 -3.70 9.09
C GLU A 172 -2.37 -2.35 9.83
N THR A 173 -2.45 -1.23 9.12
CA THR A 173 -2.36 0.10 9.74
C THR A 173 -3.61 0.36 10.59
N ALA A 174 -3.45 0.45 11.92
CA ALA A 174 -4.55 0.53 12.88
C ALA A 174 -5.53 1.68 12.59
N ASP A 175 -5.00 2.87 12.32
CA ASP A 175 -5.83 4.06 12.02
C ASP A 175 -6.71 3.85 10.77
N ILE A 176 -6.16 3.23 9.72
CA ILE A 176 -6.92 2.93 8.51
C ILE A 176 -8.01 1.91 8.82
N LEU A 177 -7.69 0.87 9.58
CA LEU A 177 -8.63 -0.20 9.93
C LEU A 177 -9.81 0.33 10.74
N GLU A 178 -9.56 1.20 11.72
CA GLU A 178 -10.62 1.83 12.52
C GLU A 178 -11.58 2.66 11.64
N GLY A 179 -11.03 3.56 10.83
CA GLY A 179 -11.83 4.41 9.96
C GLY A 179 -12.60 3.62 8.91
N VAL A 180 -11.98 2.61 8.29
CA VAL A 180 -12.64 1.75 7.28
C VAL A 180 -13.73 0.90 7.91
N LYS A 181 -13.52 0.34 9.11
CA LYS A 181 -14.55 -0.42 9.83
C LYS A 181 -15.79 0.43 10.09
N ARG A 182 -15.61 1.65 10.62
CA ARG A 182 -16.73 2.57 10.85
C ARG A 182 -17.45 2.95 9.55
N ALA A 183 -16.69 3.23 8.47
CA ALA A 183 -17.27 3.52 7.16
C ALA A 183 -18.12 2.36 6.63
N ARG A 184 -17.64 1.12 6.78
CA ARG A 184 -18.37 -0.10 6.43
C ARG A 184 -19.62 -0.29 7.28
N ASP A 185 -19.55 -0.06 8.58
CA ASP A 185 -20.68 -0.14 9.49
C ASP A 185 -21.79 0.88 9.12
N ASN A 186 -21.41 2.02 8.52
CA ASN A 186 -22.31 3.03 7.95
C ASN A 186 -22.82 2.69 6.54
N GLY A 187 -22.44 1.52 6.01
CA GLY A 187 -22.94 0.99 4.73
C GLY A 187 -22.10 1.34 3.50
N ALA A 188 -20.93 1.97 3.65
CA ALA A 188 -20.06 2.25 2.52
C ALA A 188 -19.53 0.96 1.86
N THR A 189 -19.34 1.01 0.55
CA THR A 189 -18.58 -0.03 -0.17
C THR A 189 -17.09 0.22 0.02
N ILE A 190 -16.36 -0.83 0.42
CA ILE A 190 -14.93 -0.75 0.68
C ILE A 190 -14.14 -1.44 -0.44
N PHE A 191 -13.26 -0.71 -1.07
CA PHE A 191 -12.24 -1.23 -1.97
C PHE A 191 -10.86 -1.00 -1.38
N SER A 192 -9.99 -2.00 -1.36
CA SER A 192 -8.63 -1.86 -0.86
C SER A 192 -7.56 -2.18 -1.90
N ILE A 193 -6.45 -1.44 -1.81
CA ILE A 193 -5.22 -1.65 -2.55
C ILE A 193 -4.16 -2.01 -1.52
N VAL A 194 -3.76 -3.29 -1.46
CA VAL A 194 -2.85 -3.83 -0.45
C VAL A 194 -1.78 -4.72 -1.06
N ASN A 195 -0.67 -4.94 -0.36
CA ASN A 195 0.35 -5.88 -0.82
C ASN A 195 0.26 -7.23 -0.09
N VAL A 196 -0.18 -7.24 1.17
CA VAL A 196 -0.23 -8.45 1.99
C VAL A 196 -1.56 -9.16 1.80
N VAL A 197 -1.49 -10.40 1.28
CA VAL A 197 -2.65 -11.27 1.08
C VAL A 197 -3.23 -11.66 2.44
N GLY A 198 -4.56 -11.59 2.57
CA GLY A 198 -5.25 -11.94 3.82
C GLY A 198 -5.08 -10.96 4.97
N SER A 199 -4.51 -9.77 4.73
CA SER A 199 -4.41 -8.71 5.74
C SER A 199 -5.78 -8.28 6.28
N SER A 200 -5.79 -7.63 7.45
CA SER A 200 -7.02 -7.17 8.09
C SER A 200 -7.84 -6.26 7.19
N LEU A 201 -7.18 -5.33 6.47
CA LEU A 201 -7.86 -4.46 5.52
C LEU A 201 -8.44 -5.23 4.34
N ALA A 202 -7.71 -6.23 3.82
CA ALA A 202 -8.22 -7.10 2.75
C ALA A 202 -9.49 -7.84 3.17
N ARG A 203 -9.54 -8.36 4.40
CA ARG A 203 -10.73 -9.05 4.93
C ARG A 203 -11.92 -8.14 5.21
N LEU A 204 -11.68 -6.86 5.48
CA LEU A 204 -12.73 -5.84 5.68
C LEU A 204 -13.33 -5.33 4.36
N SER A 205 -12.69 -5.61 3.23
CA SER A 205 -13.01 -5.00 1.94
C SER A 205 -13.93 -5.87 1.09
N ASP A 206 -14.85 -5.24 0.38
CA ASP A 206 -15.72 -5.90 -0.60
C ASP A 206 -14.97 -6.25 -1.88
N ARG A 207 -13.95 -5.47 -2.22
CA ARG A 207 -13.04 -5.75 -3.33
C ARG A 207 -11.59 -5.45 -2.93
N VAL A 208 -10.66 -6.26 -3.41
CA VAL A 208 -9.23 -6.15 -3.10
C VAL A 208 -8.40 -6.24 -4.37
N VAL A 209 -7.45 -5.33 -4.53
CA VAL A 209 -6.38 -5.44 -5.52
C VAL A 209 -5.05 -5.59 -4.80
N TYR A 210 -4.35 -6.68 -5.08
CA TYR A 210 -3.03 -6.95 -4.52
C TYR A 210 -1.93 -6.37 -5.42
N LEU A 211 -0.95 -5.69 -4.81
CA LEU A 211 0.14 -5.03 -5.53
C LEU A 211 1.10 -6.01 -6.21
N ASN A 212 1.22 -7.22 -5.68
CA ASN A 212 2.11 -8.28 -6.17
C ASN A 212 3.59 -7.85 -6.27
N CYS A 213 4.02 -6.86 -5.47
CA CYS A 213 5.38 -6.32 -5.54
C CYS A 213 6.39 -7.08 -4.68
N GLY A 214 5.96 -8.17 -4.04
CA GLY A 214 6.77 -8.94 -3.10
C GLY A 214 6.94 -8.24 -1.74
N PRO A 215 7.70 -8.84 -0.81
CA PRO A 215 7.94 -8.26 0.51
C PRO A 215 8.73 -6.96 0.40
N GLU A 216 8.33 -5.94 1.15
CA GLU A 216 9.02 -4.66 1.31
C GLU A 216 9.41 -4.51 2.77
N ILE A 217 10.72 -4.52 3.06
CA ILE A 217 11.31 -4.60 4.40
C ILE A 217 11.94 -3.27 4.78
N GLY A 218 12.37 -2.49 3.79
CA GLY A 218 12.87 -1.15 4.02
C GLY A 218 11.83 -0.29 4.72
N VAL A 219 12.27 0.51 5.71
CA VAL A 219 11.35 1.37 6.50
C VAL A 219 10.56 2.32 5.60
N ALA A 220 11.22 2.89 4.59
CA ALA A 220 10.59 3.80 3.65
C ALA A 220 10.06 3.06 2.43
N ALA A 221 8.79 3.21 2.14
CA ALA A 221 8.14 2.63 0.97
C ALA A 221 8.79 3.10 -0.34
N THR A 222 8.99 2.19 -1.27
CA THR A 222 9.56 2.44 -2.60
C THR A 222 8.77 1.72 -3.69
N LYS A 223 8.95 0.42 -3.85
CA LYS A 223 8.30 -0.40 -4.87
C LYS A 223 6.79 -0.56 -4.63
N SER A 224 6.36 -0.58 -3.38
CA SER A 224 4.93 -0.62 -3.06
C SER A 224 4.23 0.68 -3.48
N PHE A 225 4.83 1.85 -3.22
CA PHE A 225 4.33 3.12 -3.70
C PHE A 225 4.18 3.13 -5.23
N THR A 226 5.24 2.75 -5.95
CA THR A 226 5.22 2.67 -7.42
C THR A 226 4.13 1.70 -7.93
N SER A 227 3.94 0.56 -7.25
CA SER A 227 2.90 -0.41 -7.58
C SER A 227 1.49 0.12 -7.31
N GLN A 228 1.29 0.91 -6.24
CA GLN A 228 0.03 1.61 -5.98
C GLN A 228 -0.31 2.59 -7.12
N LEU A 229 0.70 3.32 -7.64
CA LEU A 229 0.50 4.18 -8.80
C LEU A 229 0.03 3.39 -10.03
N VAL A 230 0.64 2.23 -10.30
CA VAL A 230 0.22 1.36 -11.41
C VAL A 230 -1.27 1.03 -11.28
N VAL A 231 -1.75 0.64 -10.11
CA VAL A 231 -3.17 0.33 -9.89
C VAL A 231 -4.05 1.54 -10.17
N PHE A 232 -3.70 2.72 -9.67
CA PHE A 232 -4.47 3.95 -9.95
C PHE A 232 -4.51 4.30 -11.44
N TYR A 233 -3.40 4.14 -12.16
CA TYR A 233 -3.38 4.34 -13.62
C TYR A 233 -4.25 3.31 -14.33
N LEU A 234 -4.20 2.02 -13.94
CA LEU A 234 -5.07 0.99 -14.52
C LEU A 234 -6.55 1.34 -14.34
N LEU A 235 -6.95 1.76 -13.13
CA LEU A 235 -8.31 2.20 -12.86
C LEU A 235 -8.71 3.41 -13.72
N ALA A 236 -7.84 4.42 -13.81
CA ALA A 236 -8.12 5.60 -14.64
C ALA A 236 -8.30 5.25 -16.12
N PHE A 237 -7.45 4.40 -16.69
CA PHE A 237 -7.62 3.92 -18.06
C PHE A 237 -8.87 3.04 -18.24
N ALA A 238 -9.23 2.25 -17.22
CA ALA A 238 -10.44 1.45 -17.24
C ALA A 238 -11.69 2.33 -17.23
N MET A 239 -11.73 3.43 -16.46
CA MET A 239 -12.83 4.38 -16.41
C MET A 239 -13.19 4.97 -17.80
N ILE A 240 -12.22 5.06 -18.70
CA ILE A 240 -12.42 5.54 -20.08
C ILE A 240 -12.40 4.42 -21.12
N ASN A 241 -12.54 3.16 -20.67
CA ASN A 241 -12.52 1.96 -21.53
C ASN A 241 -11.24 1.78 -22.37
N GLN A 242 -10.09 2.25 -21.84
CA GLN A 242 -8.77 2.16 -22.51
C GLN A 242 -7.77 1.32 -21.71
N LEU A 243 -8.23 0.34 -20.93
CA LEU A 243 -7.38 -0.47 -20.05
C LEU A 243 -6.20 -1.13 -20.79
N ARG A 244 -6.43 -1.68 -22.00
CA ARG A 244 -5.38 -2.32 -22.80
C ARG A 244 -4.27 -1.33 -23.20
N GLU A 245 -4.63 -0.11 -23.54
CA GLU A 245 -3.70 0.97 -23.87
C GLU A 245 -2.89 1.37 -22.65
N GLY A 246 -3.58 1.58 -21.52
CA GLY A 246 -2.93 1.84 -20.23
C GLY A 246 -1.90 0.78 -19.84
N MET A 247 -2.27 -0.49 -19.93
CA MET A 247 -1.35 -1.61 -19.65
C MET A 247 -0.11 -1.61 -20.56
N ARG A 248 -0.28 -1.26 -21.85
CA ARG A 248 0.83 -1.16 -22.80
C ARG A 248 1.77 0.01 -22.43
N SER A 249 1.20 1.17 -22.15
CA SER A 249 1.93 2.38 -21.77
C SER A 249 2.72 2.18 -20.46
N ILE A 250 2.10 1.62 -19.43
CA ILE A 250 2.76 1.36 -18.15
C ILE A 250 3.87 0.31 -18.29
N ARG A 251 3.71 -0.69 -19.16
CA ARG A 251 4.78 -1.67 -19.44
C ARG A 251 6.03 -1.00 -20.00
N SER A 252 5.87 0.01 -20.86
CA SER A 252 7.02 0.77 -21.38
C SER A 252 7.70 1.60 -20.28
N VAL A 253 6.94 2.11 -19.30
CA VAL A 253 7.48 2.83 -18.14
C VAL A 253 8.41 1.94 -17.33
N ALA A 254 8.08 0.66 -17.12
CA ALA A 254 8.96 -0.27 -16.41
C ALA A 254 10.36 -0.36 -17.05
N SER A 255 10.43 -0.45 -18.38
CA SER A 255 11.70 -0.49 -19.12
C SER A 255 12.44 0.84 -19.09
N LEU A 256 11.72 1.96 -19.13
CA LEU A 256 12.31 3.30 -18.98
C LEU A 256 12.87 3.52 -17.58
N THR A 257 12.21 3.03 -16.54
CA THR A 257 12.70 3.10 -15.16
C THR A 257 14.00 2.32 -14.99
N GLU A 258 14.07 1.11 -15.54
CA GLU A 258 15.28 0.29 -15.53
C GLU A 258 16.46 0.99 -16.22
N LYS A 259 16.21 1.55 -17.41
CA LYS A 259 17.22 2.34 -18.16
C LYS A 259 17.67 3.57 -17.37
N ASN A 260 16.72 4.27 -16.71
CA ASN A 260 17.01 5.47 -15.94
C ASN A 260 17.93 5.18 -14.75
N PHE A 261 17.74 4.08 -14.04
CA PHE A 261 18.60 3.67 -12.92
C PHE A 261 20.04 3.44 -13.37
N HIS A 262 20.24 2.82 -14.54
CA HIS A 262 21.58 2.60 -15.10
C HIS A 262 22.26 3.88 -15.56
N GLN A 263 21.51 4.84 -16.11
CA GLN A 263 22.08 6.04 -16.74
C GLN A 263 22.36 7.17 -15.75
N ASN A 264 21.63 7.28 -14.65
CA ASN A 264 21.66 8.46 -13.78
C ASN A 264 22.36 8.25 -12.44
N GLY A 265 22.95 7.08 -12.16
CA GLY A 265 23.63 6.77 -10.91
C GLY A 265 24.67 7.79 -10.50
N ASP A 266 25.56 8.18 -11.44
CA ASP A 266 26.62 9.15 -11.18
C ASP A 266 26.10 10.57 -10.93
N ILE A 267 25.03 10.96 -11.63
CA ILE A 267 24.39 12.27 -11.44
C ILE A 267 23.76 12.32 -10.04
N LEU A 268 23.07 11.27 -9.64
CA LEU A 268 22.43 11.16 -8.32
C LEU A 268 23.47 11.17 -7.20
N THR A 269 24.59 10.48 -7.38
CA THR A 269 25.69 10.47 -6.40
C THR A 269 26.29 11.87 -6.23
N ARG A 270 26.54 12.59 -7.34
CA ARG A 270 27.04 13.98 -7.27
C ARG A 270 26.05 14.94 -6.61
N LEU A 271 24.76 14.79 -6.91
CA LEU A 271 23.72 15.58 -6.24
C LEU A 271 23.65 15.28 -4.74
N ALA A 272 23.69 14.01 -4.35
CA ALA A 272 23.70 13.60 -2.94
C ALA A 272 24.87 14.24 -2.17
N GLN A 273 26.06 14.28 -2.76
CA GLN A 273 27.22 14.94 -2.12
C GLN A 273 27.02 16.46 -1.94
N ARG A 274 26.36 17.13 -2.86
CA ARG A 274 26.03 18.57 -2.73
C ARG A 274 25.00 18.83 -1.65
N PHE A 275 24.05 17.92 -1.46
CA PHE A 275 22.97 18.06 -0.47
C PHE A 275 23.32 17.51 0.91
N LYS A 276 24.42 16.80 1.06
CA LYS A 276 24.83 16.11 2.29
C LYS A 276 24.85 16.98 3.55
N GLN A 277 25.11 18.28 3.42
CA GLN A 277 25.22 19.22 4.53
C GLN A 277 23.99 20.13 4.67
N GLN A 278 22.98 19.96 3.81
CA GLN A 278 21.75 20.76 3.91
C GLN A 278 20.84 20.22 5.00
N THR A 279 20.27 21.11 5.76
CA THR A 279 19.32 20.79 6.85
C THR A 279 17.87 20.92 6.40
N ASP A 280 17.63 21.72 5.36
CA ASP A 280 16.31 22.06 4.88
C ASP A 280 16.19 21.88 3.37
N CYS A 281 15.04 21.40 2.91
CA CYS A 281 14.79 21.16 1.49
C CYS A 281 13.30 21.36 1.14
N TYR A 282 13.03 22.07 0.03
CA TYR A 282 11.69 22.20 -0.53
C TYR A 282 11.55 21.42 -1.83
N TYR A 283 10.51 20.59 -1.90
CA TYR A 283 10.10 19.89 -3.12
C TYR A 283 8.85 20.57 -3.68
N ILE A 284 9.00 21.27 -4.80
CA ILE A 284 7.97 22.16 -5.34
C ILE A 284 7.46 21.63 -6.67
N ALA A 285 6.15 21.46 -6.81
CA ALA A 285 5.55 20.99 -8.06
C ALA A 285 4.08 21.46 -8.22
N ARG A 286 3.46 21.19 -9.37
CA ARG A 286 2.06 21.50 -9.66
C ARG A 286 1.28 20.27 -10.12
N GLY A 287 -0.04 20.31 -9.91
CA GLY A 287 -0.96 19.27 -10.34
C GLY A 287 -0.57 17.92 -9.75
N ILE A 288 -0.63 16.87 -10.55
CA ILE A 288 -0.31 15.51 -10.11
C ILE A 288 1.11 15.38 -9.53
N ASN A 289 2.06 16.17 -10.03
CA ASN A 289 3.44 16.17 -9.55
C ASN A 289 3.60 16.73 -8.12
N PHE A 290 2.60 17.47 -7.59
CA PHE A 290 2.61 17.87 -6.19
C PHE A 290 2.60 16.65 -5.25
N ALA A 291 1.83 15.61 -5.59
CA ALA A 291 1.82 14.38 -4.80
C ALA A 291 3.20 13.67 -4.81
N ILE A 292 3.93 13.76 -5.93
CA ILE A 292 5.32 13.26 -6.03
C ILE A 292 6.28 14.13 -5.20
N ALA A 293 6.11 15.46 -5.20
CA ALA A 293 6.90 16.36 -4.37
C ALA A 293 6.69 16.06 -2.87
N ALA A 294 5.45 15.81 -2.45
CA ALA A 294 5.12 15.42 -1.09
C ALA A 294 5.76 14.07 -0.71
N GLU A 295 5.75 13.09 -1.62
CA GLU A 295 6.42 11.80 -1.41
C GLU A 295 7.94 11.95 -1.31
N ALA A 296 8.56 12.75 -2.19
CA ALA A 296 9.99 13.02 -2.15
C ALA A 296 10.40 13.68 -0.81
N ALA A 297 9.62 14.65 -0.34
CA ALA A 297 9.83 15.28 0.97
C ALA A 297 9.71 14.26 2.12
N LEU A 298 8.72 13.37 2.06
CA LEU A 298 8.58 12.29 3.05
C LEU A 298 9.82 11.38 3.05
N LYS A 299 10.30 10.95 1.90
CA LYS A 299 11.53 10.11 1.79
C LYS A 299 12.76 10.84 2.34
N ALA A 300 12.92 12.13 2.09
CA ALA A 300 14.03 12.90 2.65
C ALA A 300 13.96 12.96 4.19
N LYS A 301 12.77 13.15 4.76
CA LYS A 301 12.56 13.13 6.21
C LYS A 301 12.86 11.76 6.84
N GLU A 302 12.34 10.69 6.25
CA GLU A 302 12.47 9.33 6.79
C GLU A 302 13.91 8.80 6.75
N ILE A 303 14.66 9.11 5.69
CA ILE A 303 15.93 8.45 5.42
C ILE A 303 17.14 9.35 5.70
N ALA A 304 17.06 10.63 5.33
CA ALA A 304 18.17 11.56 5.49
C ALA A 304 18.03 12.45 6.73
N TYR A 305 16.90 12.40 7.44
CA TYR A 305 16.59 13.24 8.61
C TYR A 305 16.71 14.74 8.30
N VAL A 306 16.50 15.12 7.04
CA VAL A 306 16.48 16.50 6.58
C VAL A 306 15.07 17.06 6.76
N HIS A 307 14.95 18.28 7.28
CA HIS A 307 13.67 18.98 7.27
C HIS A 307 13.26 19.25 5.82
N ALA A 308 12.25 18.51 5.36
CA ALA A 308 11.82 18.56 3.97
C ALA A 308 10.33 18.81 3.85
N GLU A 309 9.94 19.74 2.98
CA GLU A 309 8.56 20.09 2.74
C GLU A 309 8.20 19.97 1.26
N GLY A 310 7.07 19.28 1.00
CA GLY A 310 6.49 19.17 -0.34
C GLY A 310 5.32 20.14 -0.47
N MET A 311 5.40 21.10 -1.42
CA MET A 311 4.35 22.11 -1.56
C MET A 311 3.94 22.35 -3.02
N PRO A 312 2.67 22.76 -3.24
CA PRO A 312 2.25 23.24 -4.55
C PRO A 312 3.01 24.52 -4.92
N ALA A 313 3.56 24.60 -6.12
CA ALA A 313 4.36 25.75 -6.54
C ALA A 313 3.61 27.09 -6.50
N GLY A 314 2.28 27.05 -6.57
CA GLY A 314 1.44 28.26 -6.41
C GLY A 314 1.39 28.79 -4.98
N GLU A 315 1.63 27.92 -3.99
CA GLU A 315 1.56 28.25 -2.56
C GLU A 315 2.91 28.74 -1.99
N LEU A 316 4.02 28.58 -2.73
CA LEU A 316 5.37 28.95 -2.26
C LEU A 316 5.47 30.38 -1.73
N LYS A 317 4.67 31.30 -2.26
CA LYS A 317 4.66 32.71 -1.83
C LYS A 317 3.71 33.00 -0.66
N HIS A 318 2.99 31.99 -0.18
CA HIS A 318 2.00 32.14 0.88
C HIS A 318 2.43 31.50 2.21
N GLY A 319 3.60 30.81 2.24
CA GLY A 319 4.09 30.22 3.49
C GLY A 319 5.43 29.52 3.35
#